data_e3cd89e66dfc6377fbeae867f94470dc
#
_entry.id   e3cd89e66dfc6377fbeae867f94470dc
#
_cell.length_a   1.000
_cell.length_b   1.000
_cell.length_c   1.000
_cell.angle_alpha   90.00
_cell.angle_beta   90.00
_cell.angle_gamma   90.00
#
_symmetry.space_group_name_H-M   'P 1'
#
loop_
_entity.id
_entity.type
_entity.pdbx_description
1 polymer ?
#
loop_
_entity_poly.entity_id
_entity_poly.type
_entity_poly.pdbx_seq_one_letter_code
_entity_poly.pdbx_strand_id
1 'polypeptide(L)'
;MARKRTKRMTSQGCRICRNLLAAAVLVIGVSAPATLARAQQIVVIVNGDPITALDIEQRSKLIQLSTHKAPTRQEVLDELINEKLKVREAKKWGIDLPNSDVDNAYASMASRMRLTPEQLTEQLAKSGIHIATLKARIKADMTWPQLVRGRYQSSLQIGDKDILTALESKSNDSVGYDYTLRPILFLVPTGSPEPFVEGRKREAEGLRSRFQDCESGIAFARALKDVAVRDQVIRSSADIPAELRKVLDGVEVGRLTPPEVTKFGIEMFAICAKKESAADNSPVRRQARESIMAQRYEQRSKQYLQELRRGAMLEYK
;
A
#
# COMPACT_ATOMS: atom_id res chain seq x y z
N MET A 1 101.03 -1.09 35.46
CA MET A 1 100.42 -2.49 35.39
C MET A 1 99.24 -2.52 36.36
N ALA A 2 98.04 -2.47 35.88
CA ALA A 2 96.82 -2.51 36.71
C ALA A 2 95.88 -3.52 36.14
N ARG A 3 95.58 -4.59 36.86
CA ARG A 3 94.80 -5.74 36.50
C ARG A 3 93.31 -5.47 36.84
N LYS A 4 92.43 -5.29 35.84
CA LYS A 4 90.98 -5.17 36.05
C LYS A 4 90.40 -6.56 36.39
N ARG A 5 89.74 -6.68 37.54
CA ARG A 5 88.90 -7.83 37.94
C ARG A 5 87.49 -7.61 37.44
N THR A 6 86.99 -8.41 36.56
CA THR A 6 85.60 -8.47 36.13
C THR A 6 84.83 -9.36 37.11
N LYS A 7 83.82 -8.78 37.76
CA LYS A 7 82.81 -9.54 38.59
C LYS A 7 81.78 -10.18 37.68
N ARG A 8 81.65 -11.49 37.71
CA ARG A 8 80.52 -12.23 37.11
C ARG A 8 79.28 -12.03 38.00
N MET A 9 78.28 -11.33 37.50
CA MET A 9 76.95 -11.26 38.08
C MET A 9 76.19 -12.56 37.67
N THR A 10 75.71 -13.30 38.66
CA THR A 10 75.02 -14.59 38.54
C THR A 10 73.55 -14.39 38.08
N SER A 11 73.17 -15.15 37.08
CA SER A 11 71.90 -15.10 36.35
C SER A 11 70.72 -15.76 37.05
N GLN A 12 70.47 -15.54 38.36
CA GLN A 12 69.40 -16.17 39.09
C GLN A 12 68.10 -15.29 39.25
N GLY A 13 68.12 -14.01 38.84
CA GLY A 13 66.98 -13.11 38.99
C GLY A 13 65.88 -13.17 37.92
N CYS A 14 66.13 -13.89 36.82
CA CYS A 14 65.25 -13.77 35.63
C CYS A 14 64.17 -14.87 35.49
N ARG A 15 64.19 -15.92 36.33
CA ARG A 15 63.21 -16.99 36.23
C ARG A 15 61.88 -16.70 36.92
N ILE A 16 61.88 -15.89 37.98
CA ILE A 16 60.66 -15.55 38.72
C ILE A 16 59.79 -14.55 37.96
N CYS A 17 60.41 -13.56 37.30
CA CYS A 17 59.67 -12.55 36.47
C CYS A 17 59.06 -13.20 35.22
N ARG A 18 59.68 -14.24 34.64
CA ARG A 18 59.18 -14.92 33.43
C ARG A 18 57.94 -15.77 33.70
N ASN A 19 57.85 -16.38 34.90
CA ASN A 19 56.71 -17.21 35.32
C ASN A 19 55.51 -16.35 35.76
N LEU A 20 55.71 -15.15 36.29
CA LEU A 20 54.63 -14.21 36.64
C LEU A 20 53.99 -13.57 35.43
N LEU A 21 54.74 -13.30 34.35
CA LEU A 21 54.19 -12.81 33.07
C LEU A 21 53.42 -13.94 32.33
N ALA A 22 53.83 -15.21 32.41
CA ALA A 22 53.12 -16.31 31.80
C ALA A 22 51.77 -16.62 32.51
N ALA A 23 51.69 -16.42 33.83
CA ALA A 23 50.41 -16.58 34.57
C ALA A 23 49.41 -15.44 34.33
N ALA A 24 49.89 -14.23 34.08
CA ALA A 24 49.01 -13.06 33.78
C ALA A 24 48.36 -13.16 32.40
N VAL A 25 49.03 -13.77 31.43
CA VAL A 25 48.48 -14.00 30.04
C VAL A 25 47.43 -15.10 30.02
N LEU A 26 47.50 -16.10 30.94
CA LEU A 26 46.53 -17.20 30.97
C LEU A 26 45.18 -16.84 31.62
N VAL A 27 45.10 -15.75 32.40
CA VAL A 27 43.87 -15.28 33.07
C VAL A 27 43.04 -14.36 32.19
N ILE A 28 43.64 -13.71 31.14
CA ILE A 28 42.92 -12.82 30.23
C ILE A 28 42.15 -13.56 29.12
N GLY A 29 42.44 -14.85 28.93
CA GLY A 29 41.87 -15.67 27.84
C GLY A 29 40.46 -16.21 28.08
N VAL A 30 39.80 -16.03 29.22
CA VAL A 30 38.53 -16.73 29.56
C VAL A 30 37.33 -15.78 29.69
N SER A 31 37.52 -14.47 29.53
CA SER A 31 36.38 -13.54 29.44
C SER A 31 35.89 -13.35 27.98
N ALA A 32 35.55 -14.47 27.28
CA ALA A 32 34.77 -14.37 26.07
C ALA A 32 33.37 -13.84 26.45
N PRO A 33 32.88 -12.79 25.80
CA PRO A 33 31.63 -12.16 26.21
C PRO A 33 30.49 -13.16 26.06
N ALA A 34 29.77 -13.44 27.15
CA ALA A 34 28.55 -14.24 27.21
C ALA A 34 27.38 -13.67 26.35
N THR A 35 27.63 -12.59 25.62
CA THR A 35 26.66 -11.92 24.73
C THR A 35 26.39 -12.68 23.44
N LEU A 36 27.33 -13.47 22.92
CA LEU A 36 27.13 -14.26 21.70
C LEU A 36 26.21 -15.47 21.92
N ALA A 37 26.14 -16.00 23.13
CA ALA A 37 25.29 -17.16 23.44
C ALA A 37 23.80 -16.83 23.45
N ARG A 38 23.42 -15.58 23.76
CA ARG A 38 22.00 -15.16 23.77
C ARG A 38 21.41 -15.02 22.35
N ALA A 39 22.22 -14.65 21.37
CA ALA A 39 21.76 -14.49 19.99
C ALA A 39 21.33 -15.82 19.34
N GLN A 40 21.87 -16.94 19.78
CA GLN A 40 21.54 -18.29 19.28
C GLN A 40 20.48 -19.01 20.12
N GLN A 41 19.93 -18.39 21.17
CA GLN A 41 18.90 -19.01 21.99
C GLN A 41 17.62 -19.20 21.16
N ILE A 42 17.25 -20.44 20.91
CA ILE A 42 15.98 -20.81 20.30
C ILE A 42 14.88 -20.54 21.32
N VAL A 43 13.81 -19.85 20.89
CA VAL A 43 12.65 -19.53 21.71
C VAL A 43 11.48 -20.44 21.37
N VAL A 44 11.27 -20.70 20.08
CA VAL A 44 10.25 -21.64 19.61
C VAL A 44 10.71 -22.29 18.32
N ILE A 45 10.31 -23.54 18.13
CA ILE A 45 10.49 -24.29 16.87
C ILE A 45 9.11 -24.46 16.24
N VAL A 46 8.94 -24.00 15.00
CA VAL A 46 7.70 -24.04 14.23
C VAL A 46 7.81 -25.10 13.14
N ASN A 47 7.20 -26.27 13.31
CA ASN A 47 7.31 -27.38 12.35
C ASN A 47 8.77 -27.73 11.97
N GLY A 48 9.71 -27.61 12.90
CA GLY A 48 11.14 -27.81 12.69
C GLY A 48 11.95 -26.55 12.34
N ASP A 49 11.33 -25.43 12.04
CA ASP A 49 12.02 -24.16 11.75
C ASP A 49 12.19 -23.34 13.03
N PRO A 50 13.42 -23.02 13.46
CA PRO A 50 13.63 -22.28 14.70
C PRO A 50 13.32 -20.79 14.56
N ILE A 51 12.84 -20.21 15.66
CA ILE A 51 12.77 -18.76 15.90
C ILE A 51 13.66 -18.49 17.12
N THR A 52 14.62 -17.60 16.94
CA THR A 52 15.61 -17.26 17.97
C THR A 52 15.25 -15.97 18.71
N ALA A 53 15.89 -15.75 19.84
CA ALA A 53 15.78 -14.48 20.56
C ALA A 53 16.22 -13.29 19.72
N LEU A 54 17.22 -13.47 18.84
CA LEU A 54 17.67 -12.46 17.90
C LEU A 54 16.58 -12.14 16.86
N ASP A 55 15.87 -13.13 16.31
CA ASP A 55 14.78 -12.89 15.37
C ASP A 55 13.69 -12.04 15.99
N ILE A 56 13.35 -12.30 17.26
CA ILE A 56 12.36 -11.51 18.01
C ILE A 56 12.84 -10.07 18.20
N GLU A 57 14.09 -9.86 18.61
CA GLU A 57 14.67 -8.53 18.79
C GLU A 57 14.66 -7.75 17.47
N GLN A 58 15.16 -8.36 16.40
CA GLN A 58 15.25 -7.76 15.07
C GLN A 58 13.86 -7.39 14.52
N ARG A 59 12.88 -8.28 14.68
CA ARG A 59 11.50 -8.03 14.24
C ARG A 59 10.83 -6.95 15.09
N SER A 60 11.07 -6.91 16.40
CA SER A 60 10.55 -5.88 17.30
C SER A 60 11.03 -4.48 16.87
N LYS A 61 12.34 -4.34 16.59
CA LYS A 61 12.91 -3.09 16.07
C LYS A 61 12.30 -2.69 14.73
N LEU A 62 12.11 -3.66 13.82
CA LEU A 62 11.51 -3.41 12.51
C LEU A 62 10.06 -2.92 12.63
N ILE A 63 9.26 -3.54 13.50
CA ILE A 63 7.87 -3.11 13.76
C ILE A 63 7.86 -1.70 14.37
N GLN A 64 8.69 -1.46 15.39
CA GLN A 64 8.80 -0.15 16.03
C GLN A 64 9.20 0.95 15.04
N LEU A 65 10.15 0.67 14.13
CA LEU A 65 10.58 1.61 13.10
C LEU A 65 9.42 1.95 12.13
N SER A 66 8.60 0.95 11.76
CA SER A 66 7.52 1.12 10.79
C SER A 66 6.23 1.69 11.37
N THR A 67 5.92 1.41 12.65
CA THR A 67 4.65 1.78 13.30
C THR A 67 4.78 2.88 14.33
N HIS A 68 6.02 3.24 14.71
CA HIS A 68 6.37 4.14 15.82
C HIS A 68 5.82 3.69 17.20
N LYS A 69 5.44 2.40 17.31
CA LYS A 69 4.96 1.79 18.55
C LYS A 69 5.80 0.57 18.88
N ALA A 70 6.17 0.41 20.14
CA ALA A 70 6.86 -0.79 20.61
C ALA A 70 5.86 -1.95 20.67
N PRO A 71 6.09 -3.05 19.91
CA PRO A 71 5.23 -4.23 19.98
C PRO A 71 5.50 -5.01 21.25
N THR A 72 4.53 -5.76 21.72
CA THR A 72 4.72 -6.77 22.76
C THR A 72 5.53 -7.95 22.22
N ARG A 73 6.22 -8.65 23.12
CA ARG A 73 6.96 -9.86 22.73
C ARG A 73 6.04 -10.92 22.08
N GLN A 74 4.80 -11.04 22.55
CA GLN A 74 3.84 -11.98 22.02
C GLN A 74 3.41 -11.63 20.59
N GLU A 75 3.14 -10.37 20.31
CA GLU A 75 2.81 -9.90 18.95
C GLU A 75 3.93 -10.21 17.96
N VAL A 76 5.19 -9.95 18.37
CA VAL A 76 6.36 -10.25 17.54
C VAL A 76 6.49 -11.74 17.29
N LEU A 77 6.32 -12.56 18.33
CA LEU A 77 6.41 -14.01 18.22
C LEU A 77 5.32 -14.56 17.30
N ASP A 78 4.09 -14.09 17.45
CA ASP A 78 2.96 -14.48 16.61
C ASP A 78 3.18 -14.10 15.14
N GLU A 79 3.76 -12.92 14.86
CA GLU A 79 4.12 -12.51 13.50
C GLU A 79 5.18 -13.42 12.90
N LEU A 80 6.24 -13.76 13.64
CA LEU A 80 7.31 -14.66 13.20
C LEU A 80 6.81 -16.10 12.96
N ILE A 81 5.95 -16.60 13.84
CA ILE A 81 5.31 -17.91 13.66
C ILE A 81 4.48 -17.92 12.37
N ASN A 82 3.64 -16.90 12.19
CA ASN A 82 2.83 -16.75 10.98
C ASN A 82 3.69 -16.68 9.72
N GLU A 83 4.79 -15.95 9.75
CA GLU A 83 5.74 -15.84 8.64
C GLU A 83 6.33 -17.20 8.26
N LYS A 84 6.83 -17.96 9.24
CA LYS A 84 7.36 -19.32 9.03
C LYS A 84 6.30 -20.25 8.41
N LEU A 85 5.07 -20.23 8.94
CA LEU A 85 3.96 -21.03 8.42
C LEU A 85 3.61 -20.67 6.99
N LYS A 86 3.49 -19.39 6.67
CA LYS A 86 3.17 -18.89 5.32
C LYS A 86 4.21 -19.34 4.30
N VAL A 87 5.50 -19.12 4.57
CA VAL A 87 6.58 -19.47 3.65
C VAL A 87 6.69 -20.98 3.47
N ARG A 88 6.62 -21.74 4.57
CA ARG A 88 6.68 -23.20 4.53
C ARG A 88 5.51 -23.79 3.73
N GLU A 89 4.31 -23.29 3.95
CA GLU A 89 3.13 -23.77 3.24
C GLU A 89 3.20 -23.40 1.74
N ALA A 90 3.60 -22.17 1.40
CA ALA A 90 3.79 -21.78 0.03
C ALA A 90 4.79 -22.69 -0.71
N LYS A 91 5.89 -23.05 -0.04
CA LYS A 91 6.90 -23.97 -0.59
C LYS A 91 6.33 -25.36 -0.85
N LYS A 92 5.46 -25.90 0.00
CA LYS A 92 4.78 -27.19 -0.24
C LYS A 92 3.94 -27.19 -1.51
N TRP A 93 3.41 -26.03 -1.89
CA TRP A 93 2.62 -25.85 -3.12
C TRP A 93 3.46 -25.40 -4.31
N GLY A 94 4.78 -25.52 -4.24
CA GLY A 94 5.70 -25.14 -5.32
C GLY A 94 5.89 -23.64 -5.50
N ILE A 95 5.42 -22.81 -4.56
CA ILE A 95 5.61 -21.37 -4.56
C ILE A 95 6.84 -21.06 -3.72
N ASP A 96 8.01 -21.05 -4.35
CA ASP A 96 9.27 -20.63 -3.73
C ASP A 96 9.90 -19.52 -4.58
N LEU A 97 9.79 -18.29 -4.07
CA LEU A 97 10.33 -17.13 -4.77
C LEU A 97 11.85 -17.13 -4.71
N PRO A 98 12.53 -16.93 -5.85
CA PRO A 98 13.99 -16.76 -5.88
C PRO A 98 14.39 -15.49 -5.14
N ASN A 99 15.61 -15.47 -4.63
CA ASN A 99 16.12 -14.30 -3.90
C ASN A 99 16.14 -13.04 -4.76
N SER A 100 16.36 -13.15 -6.08
CA SER A 100 16.28 -12.03 -7.03
C SER A 100 14.96 -11.29 -6.97
N ASP A 101 13.83 -11.99 -6.83
CA ASP A 101 12.50 -11.36 -6.78
C ASP A 101 12.30 -10.62 -5.46
N VAL A 102 12.82 -11.18 -4.37
CA VAL A 102 12.83 -10.51 -3.05
C VAL A 102 13.73 -9.27 -3.09
N ASP A 103 14.88 -9.34 -3.76
CA ASP A 103 15.80 -8.21 -3.93
C ASP A 103 15.17 -7.10 -4.79
N ASN A 104 14.47 -7.45 -5.86
CA ASN A 104 13.71 -6.50 -6.69
C ASN A 104 12.59 -5.83 -5.90
N ALA A 105 11.87 -6.58 -5.08
CA ALA A 105 10.83 -6.03 -4.20
C ALA A 105 11.43 -5.09 -3.13
N TYR A 106 12.58 -5.45 -2.57
CA TYR A 106 13.33 -4.60 -1.64
C TYR A 106 13.77 -3.30 -2.31
N ALA A 107 14.34 -3.36 -3.52
CA ALA A 107 14.72 -2.18 -4.29
C ALA A 107 13.52 -1.29 -4.63
N SER A 108 12.39 -1.89 -4.99
CA SER A 108 11.14 -1.17 -5.24
C SER A 108 10.61 -0.48 -3.99
N MET A 109 10.76 -1.11 -2.81
CA MET A 109 10.42 -0.51 -1.53
C MET A 109 11.31 0.70 -1.23
N ALA A 110 12.63 0.58 -1.40
CA ALA A 110 13.57 1.68 -1.23
C ALA A 110 13.20 2.87 -2.13
N SER A 111 12.92 2.61 -3.41
CA SER A 111 12.54 3.65 -4.39
C SER A 111 11.28 4.40 -3.98
N ARG A 112 10.26 3.73 -3.43
CA ARG A 112 9.05 4.40 -2.90
C ARG A 112 9.35 5.31 -1.72
N MET A 113 10.40 5.02 -0.95
CA MET A 113 10.90 5.86 0.14
C MET A 113 11.89 6.94 -0.36
N ARG A 114 12.12 7.04 -1.67
CA ARG A 114 13.12 7.93 -2.30
C ARG A 114 14.54 7.65 -1.84
N LEU A 115 14.85 6.37 -1.61
CA LEU A 115 16.16 5.87 -1.20
C LEU A 115 16.71 4.90 -2.23
N THR A 116 18.05 4.74 -2.26
CA THR A 116 18.65 3.57 -2.92
C THR A 116 18.58 2.35 -2.01
N PRO A 117 18.69 1.11 -2.55
CA PRO A 117 18.75 -0.10 -1.72
C PRO A 117 19.87 -0.06 -0.67
N GLU A 118 21.02 0.54 -1.02
CA GLU A 118 22.17 0.70 -0.13
C GLU A 118 21.85 1.67 1.02
N GLN A 119 21.20 2.81 0.71
CA GLN A 119 20.78 3.78 1.71
C GLN A 119 19.75 3.20 2.68
N LEU A 120 18.79 2.42 2.17
CA LEU A 120 17.83 1.72 3.03
C LEU A 120 18.52 0.70 3.92
N THR A 121 19.50 -0.05 3.38
CA THR A 121 20.30 -1.02 4.14
C THR A 121 21.09 -0.33 5.26
N GLU A 122 21.69 0.82 4.96
CA GLU A 122 22.43 1.60 5.95
C GLU A 122 21.51 2.15 7.06
N GLN A 123 20.32 2.63 6.71
CA GLN A 123 19.34 3.09 7.71
C GLN A 123 18.86 1.96 8.63
N LEU A 124 18.60 0.78 8.08
CA LEU A 124 18.26 -0.41 8.87
C LEU A 124 19.41 -0.78 9.81
N ALA A 125 20.65 -0.80 9.30
CA ALA A 125 21.84 -1.10 10.11
C ALA A 125 22.04 -0.10 11.24
N LYS A 126 21.85 1.20 11.00
CA LYS A 126 21.89 2.26 12.04
C LYS A 126 20.83 2.04 13.13
N SER A 127 19.69 1.45 12.76
CA SER A 127 18.62 1.07 13.70
C SER A 127 18.90 -0.29 14.37
N GLY A 128 20.01 -0.94 14.08
CA GLY A 128 20.37 -2.27 14.57
C GLY A 128 19.48 -3.36 14.00
N ILE A 129 19.01 -3.21 12.75
CA ILE A 129 18.14 -4.17 12.04
C ILE A 129 18.92 -4.79 10.89
N HIS A 130 19.00 -6.11 10.85
CA HIS A 130 19.60 -6.84 9.73
C HIS A 130 18.66 -6.83 8.52
N ILE A 131 19.20 -6.58 7.34
CA ILE A 131 18.46 -6.61 6.07
C ILE A 131 17.70 -7.93 5.86
N ALA A 132 18.26 -9.06 6.32
CA ALA A 132 17.63 -10.37 6.22
C ALA A 132 16.25 -10.42 6.89
N THR A 133 16.05 -9.70 8.00
CA THR A 133 14.77 -9.63 8.71
C THR A 133 13.67 -8.99 7.85
N LEU A 134 14.00 -7.91 7.13
CA LEU A 134 13.06 -7.27 6.22
C LEU A 134 12.83 -8.12 4.98
N LYS A 135 13.87 -8.72 4.39
CA LYS A 135 13.74 -9.60 3.23
C LYS A 135 12.92 -10.86 3.51
N ALA A 136 13.04 -11.45 4.70
CA ALA A 136 12.20 -12.58 5.12
C ALA A 136 10.72 -12.19 5.18
N ARG A 137 10.40 -11.03 5.74
CA ARG A 137 9.04 -10.48 5.74
C ARG A 137 8.52 -10.25 4.32
N ILE A 138 9.31 -9.61 3.45
CA ILE A 138 8.96 -9.38 2.04
C ILE A 138 8.66 -10.72 1.35
N LYS A 139 9.50 -11.76 1.56
CA LYS A 139 9.28 -13.09 0.98
C LYS A 139 7.92 -13.66 1.41
N ALA A 140 7.59 -13.59 2.68
CA ALA A 140 6.31 -14.07 3.19
C ALA A 140 5.11 -13.27 2.63
N ASP A 141 5.25 -11.94 2.56
CA ASP A 141 4.22 -11.04 2.06
C ASP A 141 3.99 -11.19 0.54
N MET A 142 4.98 -11.67 -0.20
CA MET A 142 4.87 -11.95 -1.64
C MET A 142 4.32 -13.35 -1.93
N THR A 143 4.75 -14.37 -1.17
CA THR A 143 4.35 -15.77 -1.41
C THR A 143 2.94 -16.08 -0.94
N TRP A 144 2.54 -15.52 0.19
CA TRP A 144 1.25 -15.83 0.81
C TRP A 144 0.04 -15.44 -0.06
N PRO A 145 -0.03 -14.24 -0.66
CA PRO A 145 -1.13 -13.90 -1.57
C PRO A 145 -1.21 -14.80 -2.80
N GLN A 146 -0.08 -15.24 -3.33
CA GLN A 146 -0.06 -16.17 -4.47
C GLN A 146 -0.66 -17.51 -4.08
N LEU A 147 -0.26 -18.05 -2.94
CA LEU A 147 -0.80 -19.30 -2.41
C LEU A 147 -2.32 -19.22 -2.17
N VAL A 148 -2.78 -18.19 -1.46
CA VAL A 148 -4.21 -18.03 -1.13
C VAL A 148 -5.05 -17.88 -2.41
N ARG A 149 -4.61 -17.06 -3.36
CA ARG A 149 -5.31 -16.89 -4.64
C ARG A 149 -5.35 -18.18 -5.46
N GLY A 150 -4.23 -18.91 -5.54
CA GLY A 150 -4.18 -20.18 -6.26
C GLY A 150 -5.08 -21.25 -5.62
N ARG A 151 -5.01 -21.41 -4.28
CA ARG A 151 -5.77 -22.43 -3.55
C ARG A 151 -7.27 -22.17 -3.53
N TYR A 152 -7.69 -20.92 -3.43
CA TYR A 152 -9.09 -20.52 -3.27
C TYR A 152 -9.66 -19.82 -4.50
N GLN A 153 -9.07 -20.03 -5.68
CA GLN A 153 -9.46 -19.36 -6.93
C GLN A 153 -10.98 -19.43 -7.18
N SER A 154 -11.60 -20.59 -7.04
CA SER A 154 -13.04 -20.77 -7.26
C SER A 154 -13.90 -20.00 -6.25
N SER A 155 -13.49 -19.95 -4.97
CA SER A 155 -14.23 -19.24 -3.93
C SER A 155 -14.02 -17.72 -3.94
N LEU A 156 -12.99 -17.24 -4.64
CA LEU A 156 -12.73 -15.83 -4.87
C LEU A 156 -13.41 -15.26 -6.11
N GLN A 157 -14.02 -16.11 -6.96
CA GLN A 157 -14.80 -15.65 -8.10
C GLN A 157 -16.01 -14.86 -7.63
N ILE A 158 -16.29 -13.76 -8.33
CA ILE A 158 -17.39 -12.86 -8.03
C ILE A 158 -18.33 -12.89 -9.20
N GLY A 159 -19.56 -13.33 -8.95
CA GLY A 159 -20.65 -13.32 -9.93
C GLY A 159 -21.42 -11.99 -9.89
N ASP A 160 -22.23 -11.76 -10.94
CA ASP A 160 -23.08 -10.56 -11.01
C ASP A 160 -24.05 -10.45 -9.84
N LYS A 161 -24.57 -11.59 -9.36
CA LYS A 161 -25.45 -11.65 -8.20
C LYS A 161 -24.77 -11.08 -6.93
N ASP A 162 -23.49 -11.38 -6.72
CA ASP A 162 -22.73 -10.85 -5.58
C ASP A 162 -22.63 -9.33 -5.65
N ILE A 163 -22.39 -8.80 -6.86
CA ILE A 163 -22.28 -7.36 -7.10
C ILE A 163 -23.63 -6.68 -6.86
N LEU A 164 -24.72 -7.23 -7.42
CA LEU A 164 -26.06 -6.68 -7.23
C LEU A 164 -26.42 -6.63 -5.73
N THR A 165 -26.24 -7.73 -5.01
CA THR A 165 -26.49 -7.78 -3.56
C THR A 165 -25.69 -6.74 -2.78
N ALA A 166 -24.41 -6.53 -3.15
CA ALA A 166 -23.56 -5.53 -2.51
C ALA A 166 -24.00 -4.10 -2.83
N LEU A 167 -24.57 -3.87 -4.00
CA LEU A 167 -25.11 -2.58 -4.41
C LEU A 167 -26.44 -2.28 -3.72
N GLU A 168 -27.34 -3.25 -3.63
CA GLU A 168 -28.62 -3.13 -2.92
C GLU A 168 -28.44 -2.79 -1.42
N SER A 169 -27.41 -3.34 -0.79
CA SER A 169 -27.10 -3.07 0.61
C SER A 169 -26.57 -1.65 0.89
N LYS A 170 -26.14 -0.93 -0.14
CA LYS A 170 -25.56 0.43 -0.06
C LYS A 170 -26.54 1.48 -0.54
N SER A 171 -27.82 1.46 -0.15
CA SER A 171 -28.86 2.47 -0.42
C SER A 171 -28.90 3.14 -1.82
N ASN A 172 -29.99 3.76 -2.18
CA ASN A 172 -30.43 4.32 -3.49
C ASN A 172 -29.45 5.11 -4.37
N ASP A 173 -28.23 5.37 -3.94
CA ASP A 173 -27.16 6.02 -4.73
C ASP A 173 -26.39 5.04 -5.67
N SER A 174 -26.79 3.78 -5.73
CA SER A 174 -26.01 2.72 -6.37
C SER A 174 -26.34 2.46 -7.83
N VAL A 175 -27.37 3.09 -8.39
CA VAL A 175 -27.63 3.00 -9.83
C VAL A 175 -26.70 3.97 -10.55
N GLY A 176 -25.69 3.42 -11.21
CA GLY A 176 -24.83 4.23 -12.08
C GLY A 176 -25.59 4.65 -13.34
N TYR A 177 -25.44 5.90 -13.73
CA TYR A 177 -25.97 6.41 -15.00
C TYR A 177 -24.85 6.83 -15.92
N ASP A 178 -25.04 6.59 -17.21
CA ASP A 178 -24.21 7.16 -18.26
C ASP A 178 -24.95 8.38 -18.82
N TYR A 179 -24.39 9.55 -18.57
CA TYR A 179 -24.90 10.82 -19.09
C TYR A 179 -24.29 11.13 -20.45
N THR A 180 -25.14 11.40 -21.42
CA THR A 180 -24.75 12.00 -22.70
C THR A 180 -24.88 13.51 -22.53
N LEU A 181 -23.75 14.17 -22.40
CA LEU A 181 -23.66 15.61 -22.12
C LEU A 181 -23.15 16.37 -23.32
N ARG A 182 -23.65 17.60 -23.52
CA ARG A 182 -23.08 18.55 -24.44
C ARG A 182 -22.76 19.86 -23.71
N PRO A 183 -21.46 20.17 -23.51
CA PRO A 183 -21.06 21.41 -22.84
C PRO A 183 -21.36 22.63 -23.70
N ILE A 184 -21.93 23.66 -23.09
CA ILE A 184 -22.20 24.96 -23.67
C ILE A 184 -21.46 26.00 -22.85
N LEU A 185 -20.60 26.79 -23.48
CA LEU A 185 -19.76 27.79 -22.84
C LEU A 185 -20.07 29.17 -23.38
N PHE A 186 -20.53 30.06 -22.53
CA PHE A 186 -20.61 31.50 -22.80
C PHE A 186 -19.26 32.11 -22.52
N LEU A 187 -18.59 32.58 -23.54
CA LEU A 187 -17.24 33.11 -23.42
C LEU A 187 -17.23 34.40 -22.59
N VAL A 188 -16.34 34.45 -21.62
CA VAL A 188 -16.04 35.61 -20.79
C VAL A 188 -14.54 35.85 -20.82
N PRO A 189 -14.04 36.94 -21.38
CA PRO A 189 -12.63 37.28 -21.40
C PRO A 189 -12.07 37.36 -19.98
N THR A 190 -10.85 36.89 -19.79
CA THR A 190 -10.16 36.96 -18.50
C THR A 190 -10.01 38.40 -18.04
N GLY A 191 -10.39 38.70 -16.80
CA GLY A 191 -10.34 40.06 -16.25
C GLY A 191 -11.55 40.93 -16.58
N SER A 192 -12.63 40.35 -17.14
CA SER A 192 -13.89 41.08 -17.36
C SER A 192 -14.46 41.59 -16.03
N PRO A 193 -15.03 42.79 -16.01
CA PRO A 193 -15.65 43.33 -14.81
C PRO A 193 -16.91 42.53 -14.42
N GLU A 194 -17.21 42.47 -13.13
CA GLU A 194 -18.33 41.72 -12.56
C GLU A 194 -19.68 41.98 -13.27
N PRO A 195 -20.07 43.21 -13.59
CA PRO A 195 -21.33 43.48 -14.32
C PRO A 195 -21.40 42.76 -15.67
N PHE A 196 -20.26 42.58 -16.36
CA PHE A 196 -20.21 41.84 -17.63
C PHE A 196 -20.42 40.31 -17.39
N VAL A 197 -19.78 39.74 -16.37
CA VAL A 197 -19.95 38.34 -15.98
C VAL A 197 -21.41 38.05 -15.64
N GLU A 198 -22.04 38.90 -14.82
CA GLU A 198 -23.44 38.77 -14.45
C GLU A 198 -24.38 38.99 -15.66
N GLY A 199 -24.01 39.83 -16.62
CA GLY A 199 -24.73 39.94 -17.89
C GLY A 199 -24.73 38.63 -18.67
N ARG A 200 -23.56 38.02 -18.83
CA ARG A 200 -23.40 36.72 -19.51
C ARG A 200 -24.13 35.60 -18.79
N LYS A 201 -24.14 35.60 -17.44
CA LYS A 201 -24.89 34.62 -16.65
C LYS A 201 -26.40 34.76 -16.87
N ARG A 202 -26.93 35.96 -16.97
CA ARG A 202 -28.35 36.20 -17.30
C ARG A 202 -28.69 35.70 -18.70
N GLU A 203 -27.80 35.90 -19.69
CA GLU A 203 -28.00 35.34 -21.03
C GLU A 203 -28.03 33.83 -21.03
N ALA A 204 -27.12 33.17 -20.25
CA ALA A 204 -27.07 31.76 -20.07
C ALA A 204 -28.38 31.23 -19.42
N GLU A 205 -28.89 31.89 -18.38
CA GLU A 205 -30.18 31.53 -17.75
C GLU A 205 -31.36 31.75 -18.72
N GLY A 206 -31.29 32.78 -19.58
CA GLY A 206 -32.24 33.01 -20.67
C GLY A 206 -32.25 31.86 -21.70
N LEU A 207 -31.07 31.31 -22.02
CA LEU A 207 -30.98 30.10 -22.85
C LEU A 207 -31.59 28.91 -22.11
N ARG A 208 -31.26 28.71 -20.83
CA ARG A 208 -31.76 27.61 -20.00
C ARG A 208 -33.28 27.53 -19.99
N SER A 209 -33.96 28.68 -19.83
CA SER A 209 -35.42 28.74 -19.79
C SER A 209 -36.08 28.37 -21.12
N ARG A 210 -35.39 28.54 -22.26
CA ARG A 210 -35.88 28.24 -23.62
C ARG A 210 -35.47 26.89 -24.12
N PHE A 211 -34.50 26.23 -23.45
CA PHE A 211 -33.95 24.93 -23.88
C PHE A 211 -34.89 23.80 -23.50
N GLN A 212 -35.56 23.19 -24.45
CA GLN A 212 -36.56 22.17 -24.23
C GLN A 212 -36.09 20.76 -24.65
N ASP A 213 -35.21 20.68 -25.64
CA ASP A 213 -34.61 19.46 -26.14
C ASP A 213 -33.21 19.73 -26.69
N CYS A 214 -32.42 18.64 -26.85
CA CYS A 214 -31.03 18.79 -27.31
C CYS A 214 -30.91 19.13 -28.79
N GLU A 215 -31.85 18.73 -29.66
CA GLU A 215 -31.73 18.92 -31.08
C GLU A 215 -31.92 20.40 -31.43
N SER A 216 -33.09 20.94 -31.09
CA SER A 216 -33.44 22.34 -31.35
C SER A 216 -32.64 23.32 -30.46
N GLY A 217 -32.45 22.97 -29.18
CA GLY A 217 -31.76 23.80 -28.21
C GLY A 217 -30.29 24.00 -28.51
N ILE A 218 -29.60 22.97 -28.99
CA ILE A 218 -28.19 23.07 -29.41
C ILE A 218 -28.04 23.90 -30.68
N ALA A 219 -28.95 23.75 -31.64
CA ALA A 219 -28.97 24.56 -32.83
C ALA A 219 -29.16 26.06 -32.47
N PHE A 220 -30.08 26.35 -31.55
CA PHE A 220 -30.28 27.71 -31.03
C PHE A 220 -29.05 28.25 -30.30
N ALA A 221 -28.43 27.44 -29.41
CA ALA A 221 -27.23 27.83 -28.66
C ALA A 221 -26.05 28.21 -29.60
N ARG A 222 -25.88 27.47 -30.70
CA ARG A 222 -24.85 27.75 -31.71
C ARG A 222 -25.05 29.04 -32.45
N ALA A 223 -26.27 29.53 -32.53
CA ALA A 223 -26.60 30.81 -33.21
C ALA A 223 -26.37 32.03 -32.30
N LEU A 224 -26.13 31.80 -30.99
CA LEU A 224 -25.86 32.90 -30.06
C LEU A 224 -24.44 33.44 -30.23
N LYS A 225 -24.27 34.75 -30.05
CA LYS A 225 -22.97 35.40 -30.12
C LYS A 225 -22.09 35.03 -28.92
N ASP A 226 -20.83 34.75 -29.20
CA ASP A 226 -19.81 34.38 -28.18
C ASP A 226 -20.22 33.22 -27.30
N VAL A 227 -20.90 32.23 -27.89
CA VAL A 227 -21.27 30.94 -27.26
C VAL A 227 -20.61 29.81 -28.03
N ALA A 228 -19.86 28.96 -27.32
CA ALA A 228 -19.23 27.79 -27.87
C ALA A 228 -20.00 26.54 -27.42
N VAL A 229 -20.47 25.74 -28.37
CA VAL A 229 -21.06 24.42 -28.11
C VAL A 229 -20.02 23.39 -28.44
N ARG A 230 -19.54 22.66 -27.41
CA ARG A 230 -18.53 21.61 -27.54
C ARG A 230 -19.14 20.29 -28.04
N ASP A 231 -18.27 19.38 -28.44
CA ASP A 231 -18.71 18.05 -28.85
C ASP A 231 -19.38 17.29 -27.71
N GLN A 232 -20.23 16.36 -28.12
CA GLN A 232 -20.91 15.46 -27.21
C GLN A 232 -19.92 14.56 -26.47
N VAL A 233 -20.10 14.44 -25.17
CA VAL A 233 -19.30 13.56 -24.31
C VAL A 233 -20.21 12.61 -23.54
N ILE A 234 -19.81 11.36 -23.41
CA ILE A 234 -20.47 10.40 -22.54
C ILE A 234 -19.64 10.31 -21.26
N ARG A 235 -20.30 10.50 -20.13
CA ARG A 235 -19.68 10.42 -18.80
C ARG A 235 -20.48 9.52 -17.88
N SER A 236 -19.79 8.57 -17.27
CA SER A 236 -20.40 7.75 -16.22
C SER A 236 -20.56 8.61 -14.94
N SER A 237 -21.68 8.46 -14.24
CA SER A 237 -21.95 9.12 -12.96
C SER A 237 -20.82 8.95 -11.94
N ALA A 238 -20.05 7.90 -12.04
CA ALA A 238 -18.94 7.61 -11.13
C ALA A 238 -17.64 8.36 -11.50
N ASP A 239 -17.49 8.80 -12.73
CA ASP A 239 -16.36 9.63 -13.19
C ASP A 239 -16.62 11.13 -13.01
N ILE A 240 -17.83 11.48 -12.54
CA ILE A 240 -18.28 12.85 -12.31
C ILE A 240 -18.12 13.21 -10.83
N PRO A 241 -17.52 14.38 -10.50
CA PRO A 241 -17.46 14.86 -9.12
C PRO A 241 -18.84 14.90 -8.47
N ALA A 242 -18.90 14.60 -7.16
CA ALA A 242 -20.16 14.43 -6.42
C ALA A 242 -21.08 15.67 -6.53
N GLU A 243 -20.54 16.87 -6.50
CA GLU A 243 -21.30 18.11 -6.61
C GLU A 243 -21.95 18.27 -7.98
N LEU A 244 -21.18 18.03 -9.05
CA LEU A 244 -21.74 18.08 -10.42
C LEU A 244 -22.75 16.95 -10.63
N ARG A 245 -22.55 15.78 -10.03
CA ARG A 245 -23.52 14.66 -10.08
C ARG A 245 -24.86 15.06 -9.51
N LYS A 246 -24.88 15.68 -8.33
CA LYS A 246 -26.13 16.18 -7.71
C LYS A 246 -26.87 17.15 -8.62
N VAL A 247 -26.13 18.02 -9.30
CA VAL A 247 -26.73 18.95 -10.28
C VAL A 247 -27.33 18.21 -11.46
N LEU A 248 -26.59 17.23 -12.04
CA LEU A 248 -27.07 16.44 -13.16
C LEU A 248 -28.28 15.56 -12.82
N ASP A 249 -28.30 14.99 -11.59
CA ASP A 249 -29.42 14.18 -11.10
C ASP A 249 -30.69 15.00 -10.90
N GLY A 250 -30.56 16.26 -10.59
CA GLY A 250 -31.69 17.19 -10.41
C GLY A 250 -32.24 17.81 -11.69
N VAL A 251 -31.65 17.51 -12.86
CA VAL A 251 -32.04 18.10 -14.14
C VAL A 251 -32.60 17.01 -15.07
N GLU A 252 -33.72 17.28 -15.69
CA GLU A 252 -34.37 16.37 -16.63
C GLU A 252 -33.59 16.24 -17.95
N VAL A 253 -33.72 15.08 -18.62
CA VAL A 253 -33.18 14.88 -19.96
C VAL A 253 -33.83 15.88 -20.92
N GLY A 254 -33.03 16.46 -21.80
CA GLY A 254 -33.45 17.53 -22.71
C GLY A 254 -33.32 18.94 -22.10
N ARG A 255 -32.82 19.08 -20.88
CA ARG A 255 -32.67 20.38 -20.19
C ARG A 255 -31.20 20.74 -19.96
N LEU A 256 -30.96 22.02 -19.57
CA LEU A 256 -29.64 22.53 -19.20
C LEU A 256 -29.46 22.57 -17.70
N THR A 257 -28.22 22.29 -17.24
CA THR A 257 -27.82 22.57 -15.87
C THR A 257 -27.84 24.07 -15.56
N PRO A 258 -27.92 24.49 -14.30
CA PRO A 258 -27.68 25.90 -13.94
C PRO A 258 -26.34 26.39 -14.47
N PRO A 259 -26.23 27.70 -14.82
CA PRO A 259 -24.98 28.28 -15.28
C PRO A 259 -23.96 28.39 -14.16
N GLU A 260 -22.77 27.88 -14.40
CA GLU A 260 -21.64 27.88 -13.45
C GLU A 260 -20.51 28.76 -13.98
N VAL A 261 -19.97 29.63 -13.11
CA VAL A 261 -18.83 30.50 -13.45
C VAL A 261 -17.55 29.69 -13.38
N THR A 262 -16.85 29.56 -14.48
CA THR A 262 -15.57 28.88 -14.58
C THR A 262 -14.47 29.86 -15.05
N LYS A 263 -13.23 29.43 -15.01
CA LYS A 263 -12.08 30.20 -15.54
C LYS A 263 -12.16 30.47 -17.05
N PHE A 264 -13.06 29.79 -17.78
CA PHE A 264 -13.23 29.93 -19.23
C PHE A 264 -14.49 30.69 -19.60
N GLY A 265 -15.33 31.05 -18.64
CA GLY A 265 -16.62 31.72 -18.84
C GLY A 265 -17.74 31.03 -18.05
N ILE A 266 -18.97 31.18 -18.52
CA ILE A 266 -20.14 30.56 -17.91
C ILE A 266 -20.41 29.24 -18.62
N GLU A 267 -20.29 28.12 -17.88
CA GLU A 267 -20.45 26.77 -18.41
C GLU A 267 -21.80 26.16 -17.98
N MET A 268 -22.43 25.46 -18.91
CA MET A 268 -23.65 24.69 -18.71
C MET A 268 -23.55 23.38 -19.45
N PHE A 269 -24.27 22.35 -18.98
CA PHE A 269 -24.34 21.07 -19.66
C PHE A 269 -25.78 20.79 -20.13
N ALA A 270 -25.96 20.49 -21.42
CA ALA A 270 -27.18 19.91 -21.91
C ALA A 270 -27.19 18.41 -21.65
N ILE A 271 -28.20 17.92 -20.97
CA ILE A 271 -28.36 16.48 -20.70
C ILE A 271 -29.17 15.87 -21.85
N CYS A 272 -28.48 15.32 -22.83
CA CYS A 272 -29.12 14.79 -24.04
C CYS A 272 -29.64 13.35 -23.88
N ALA A 273 -29.03 12.56 -22.99
CA ALA A 273 -29.55 11.28 -22.57
C ALA A 273 -29.02 10.93 -21.16
N LYS A 274 -29.81 10.16 -20.43
CA LYS A 274 -29.46 9.53 -19.17
C LYS A 274 -29.91 8.08 -19.28
N LYS A 275 -28.95 7.16 -19.29
CA LYS A 275 -29.20 5.71 -19.35
C LYS A 275 -28.62 5.06 -18.11
N GLU A 276 -29.31 4.07 -17.57
CA GLU A 276 -28.69 3.24 -16.54
C GLU A 276 -27.43 2.61 -17.14
N SER A 277 -26.34 2.74 -16.40
CA SER A 277 -25.06 2.17 -16.81
C SER A 277 -25.17 0.65 -16.74
N ALA A 278 -25.56 0.04 -17.85
CA ALA A 278 -25.64 -1.42 -18.01
C ALA A 278 -24.23 -2.06 -18.11
N ALA A 279 -23.19 -1.24 -18.19
CA ALA A 279 -21.86 -1.77 -18.42
C ALA A 279 -21.29 -2.41 -17.15
N ASP A 280 -20.86 -3.68 -17.28
CA ASP A 280 -20.06 -4.44 -16.30
C ASP A 280 -18.84 -3.66 -15.79
N ASN A 281 -18.47 -2.60 -16.47
CA ASN A 281 -17.33 -1.73 -16.21
C ASN A 281 -17.68 -0.41 -15.52
N SER A 282 -18.91 -0.22 -14.99
CA SER A 282 -19.17 0.99 -14.22
C SER A 282 -18.23 1.06 -13.01
N PRO A 283 -17.68 2.24 -12.67
CA PRO A 283 -16.78 2.37 -11.53
C PRO A 283 -17.41 1.89 -10.22
N VAL A 284 -18.72 2.03 -10.05
CA VAL A 284 -19.44 1.54 -8.86
C VAL A 284 -19.41 0.01 -8.81
N ARG A 285 -19.65 -0.68 -9.94
CA ARG A 285 -19.55 -2.14 -10.01
C ARG A 285 -18.12 -2.61 -9.83
N ARG A 286 -17.14 -1.92 -10.43
CA ARG A 286 -15.71 -2.21 -10.20
C ARG A 286 -15.34 -2.09 -8.73
N GLN A 287 -15.71 -0.99 -8.07
CA GLN A 287 -15.46 -0.77 -6.64
C GLN A 287 -16.16 -1.83 -5.78
N ALA A 288 -17.41 -2.20 -6.08
CA ALA A 288 -18.10 -3.28 -5.41
C ALA A 288 -17.36 -4.61 -5.58
N ARG A 289 -16.96 -4.94 -6.81
CA ARG A 289 -16.17 -6.14 -7.12
C ARG A 289 -14.84 -6.18 -6.37
N GLU A 290 -14.10 -5.08 -6.37
CA GLU A 290 -12.83 -4.96 -5.64
C GLU A 290 -13.03 -5.12 -4.12
N SER A 291 -14.08 -4.49 -3.57
CA SER A 291 -14.42 -4.62 -2.16
C SER A 291 -14.78 -6.04 -1.76
N ILE A 292 -15.63 -6.71 -2.54
CA ILE A 292 -16.00 -8.13 -2.31
C ILE A 292 -14.76 -9.03 -2.44
N MET A 293 -13.91 -8.79 -3.45
CA MET A 293 -12.67 -9.55 -3.65
C MET A 293 -11.74 -9.41 -2.43
N ALA A 294 -11.54 -8.19 -1.96
CA ALA A 294 -10.70 -7.91 -0.80
C ALA A 294 -11.25 -8.60 0.47
N GLN A 295 -12.56 -8.52 0.71
CA GLN A 295 -13.21 -9.16 1.87
C GLN A 295 -13.10 -10.70 1.80
N ARG A 296 -13.42 -11.30 0.66
CA ARG A 296 -13.31 -12.77 0.47
C ARG A 296 -11.88 -13.24 0.63
N TYR A 297 -10.93 -12.50 0.03
CA TYR A 297 -9.51 -12.81 0.16
C TYR A 297 -9.05 -12.73 1.62
N GLU A 298 -9.36 -11.65 2.32
CA GLU A 298 -8.97 -11.47 3.72
C GLU A 298 -9.56 -12.58 4.60
N GLN A 299 -10.84 -12.88 4.44
CA GLN A 299 -11.52 -13.96 5.17
C GLN A 299 -10.85 -15.32 4.91
N ARG A 300 -10.61 -15.68 3.65
CA ARG A 300 -9.95 -16.96 3.30
C ARG A 300 -8.51 -17.00 3.79
N SER A 301 -7.77 -15.93 3.61
CA SER A 301 -6.40 -15.77 4.10
C SER A 301 -6.30 -15.98 5.60
N LYS A 302 -7.20 -15.33 6.37
CA LYS A 302 -7.25 -15.44 7.83
C LYS A 302 -7.65 -16.85 8.29
N GLN A 303 -8.69 -17.43 7.69
CA GLN A 303 -9.12 -18.80 8.00
C GLN A 303 -8.00 -19.79 7.73
N TYR A 304 -7.39 -19.72 6.57
CA TYR A 304 -6.30 -20.63 6.20
C TYR A 304 -5.10 -20.52 7.13
N LEU A 305 -4.69 -19.31 7.48
CA LEU A 305 -3.60 -19.12 8.45
C LEU A 305 -3.95 -19.68 9.83
N GLN A 306 -5.20 -19.53 10.27
CA GLN A 306 -5.67 -20.13 11.54
C GLN A 306 -5.64 -21.67 11.49
N GLU A 307 -6.05 -22.28 10.37
CA GLU A 307 -5.95 -23.73 10.16
C GLU A 307 -4.49 -24.20 10.24
N LEU A 308 -3.57 -23.50 9.56
CA LEU A 308 -2.15 -23.79 9.62
C LEU A 308 -1.60 -23.69 11.05
N ARG A 309 -2.01 -22.68 11.81
CA ARG A 309 -1.60 -22.52 13.22
C ARG A 309 -2.10 -23.64 14.11
N ARG A 310 -3.35 -24.08 13.92
CA ARG A 310 -3.93 -25.21 14.70
C ARG A 310 -3.23 -26.53 14.43
N GLY A 311 -2.79 -26.74 13.17
CA GLY A 311 -2.06 -27.94 12.77
C GLY A 311 -0.54 -27.85 12.95
N ALA A 312 -0.01 -26.70 13.40
CA ALA A 312 1.42 -26.51 13.56
C ALA A 312 1.96 -27.16 14.86
N MET A 313 3.10 -27.81 14.75
CA MET A 313 3.88 -28.23 15.90
C MET A 313 4.71 -27.05 16.40
N LEU A 314 4.37 -26.54 17.57
CA LEU A 314 5.06 -25.44 18.24
C LEU A 314 5.75 -25.94 19.50
N GLU A 315 7.09 -25.93 19.50
CA GLU A 315 7.91 -26.34 20.66
C GLU A 315 8.55 -25.08 21.27
N TYR A 316 8.04 -24.65 22.39
CA TYR A 316 8.61 -23.53 23.16
C TYR A 316 9.81 -24.02 24.00
N LYS A 317 10.92 -23.26 24.01
CA LYS A 317 12.17 -23.57 24.71
C LYS A 317 12.43 -22.60 25.87
#